data_defc5b2fb84c14a9a61835febc2f5111
#
_entry.id   defc5b2fb84c14a9a61835febc2f5111
#
_cell.length_a   1.000
_cell.length_b   1.000
_cell.length_c   1.000
_cell.angle_alpha   90.00
_cell.angle_beta   90.00
_cell.angle_gamma   90.00
#
_symmetry.space_group_name_H-M   'P 1'
#
loop_
_entity.id
_entity.type
_entity.pdbx_description
1 polymer ?
#
loop_
_entity_poly.entity_id
_entity_poly.type
_entity_poly.pdbx_seq_one_letter_code
_entity_poly.pdbx_strand_id
1 'polypeptide(L)'
;MKLGFIGTGEISKAVIQGIISSKIKFSKIYISNRNNKISKQLSKSNKKISIIKDNQKIIDACEWVFLAITPAVGKKIIKELKFKKKHTIISFISTIKMKELKKFIKVKAAIVRAIPLPPISLKKGPIPIYPPNKKVKRFFNNLGTTVEIKNEALSLNFWTTSSMMAPFYEILYTLSQWLIKKGVKKESAQKYITSLFVALSEDSFNKSSDLKKLVKESQTPKGLNEQSVKELRKLGFYRDLNKTAESVLRRLKKAK
;
A
#
# COMPACT_ATOMS: atom_id res chain seq x y z
N MET A 1 -4.55 22.29 -4.02
CA MET A 1 -5.73 21.44 -3.70
C MET A 1 -5.86 21.27 -2.19
N LYS A 2 -7.09 21.10 -1.69
CA LYS A 2 -7.38 20.75 -0.30
C LYS A 2 -7.69 19.27 -0.19
N LEU A 3 -7.05 18.56 0.75
CA LEU A 3 -7.14 17.12 0.94
C LEU A 3 -7.81 16.82 2.28
N GLY A 4 -8.75 15.90 2.33
CA GLY A 4 -9.46 15.49 3.54
C GLY A 4 -9.31 14.00 3.80
N PHE A 5 -8.93 13.60 5.00
CA PHE A 5 -8.78 12.21 5.41
C PHE A 5 -9.83 11.85 6.47
N ILE A 6 -10.75 10.98 6.10
CA ILE A 6 -11.73 10.38 7.02
C ILE A 6 -11.14 9.06 7.53
N GLY A 7 -10.69 9.10 8.77
CA GLY A 7 -9.88 8.04 9.39
C GLY A 7 -8.39 8.38 9.40
N THR A 8 -7.82 8.37 10.60
CA THR A 8 -6.41 8.74 10.84
C THR A 8 -5.71 7.56 11.51
N GLY A 9 -5.47 6.51 10.72
CA GLY A 9 -4.70 5.33 11.09
C GLY A 9 -3.29 5.35 10.47
N GLU A 10 -2.54 4.23 10.59
CA GLU A 10 -1.17 4.12 10.08
C GLU A 10 -1.08 4.34 8.56
N ILE A 11 -2.07 3.87 7.79
CA ILE A 11 -2.03 4.10 6.33
C ILE A 11 -2.27 5.57 5.97
N SER A 12 -3.16 6.27 6.67
CA SER A 12 -3.34 7.72 6.47
C SER A 12 -2.08 8.48 6.83
N LYS A 13 -1.42 8.11 7.94
CA LYS A 13 -0.14 8.68 8.36
C LYS A 13 0.92 8.50 7.27
N ALA A 14 1.09 7.29 6.76
CA ALA A 14 2.07 6.98 5.72
C ALA A 14 1.80 7.76 4.42
N VAL A 15 0.55 7.82 3.97
CA VAL A 15 0.17 8.58 2.77
C VAL A 15 0.41 10.09 2.96
N ILE A 16 0.04 10.65 4.11
CA ILE A 16 0.25 12.07 4.41
C ILE A 16 1.75 12.40 4.47
N GLN A 17 2.56 11.56 5.10
CA GLN A 17 4.02 11.71 5.12
C GLN A 17 4.61 11.68 3.70
N GLY A 18 4.17 10.74 2.86
CA GLY A 18 4.54 10.69 1.45
C GLY A 18 4.15 11.97 0.70
N ILE A 19 2.93 12.49 0.91
CA ILE A 19 2.46 13.74 0.30
C ILE A 19 3.36 14.92 0.70
N ILE A 20 3.67 15.05 1.99
CA ILE A 20 4.51 16.14 2.52
C ILE A 20 5.91 16.12 1.88
N SER A 21 6.49 14.94 1.70
CA SER A 21 7.84 14.76 1.13
C SER A 21 7.87 14.72 -0.40
N SER A 22 6.71 14.79 -1.07
CA SER A 22 6.58 14.71 -2.53
C SER A 22 6.51 16.08 -3.20
N LYS A 23 6.42 16.05 -4.56
CA LYS A 23 6.17 17.24 -5.38
C LYS A 23 4.69 17.65 -5.46
N ILE A 24 3.80 16.99 -4.71
CA ILE A 24 2.36 17.30 -4.72
C ILE A 24 2.11 18.66 -4.09
N LYS A 25 1.53 19.57 -4.87
CA LYS A 25 1.15 20.91 -4.38
C LYS A 25 -0.22 20.85 -3.70
N PHE A 26 -0.24 21.06 -2.38
CA PHE A 26 -1.47 21.18 -1.59
C PHE A 26 -1.47 22.45 -0.75
N SER A 27 -2.65 23.02 -0.54
CA SER A 27 -2.83 24.20 0.31
C SER A 27 -3.13 23.81 1.76
N LYS A 28 -3.91 22.74 1.98
CA LYS A 28 -4.30 22.28 3.31
C LYS A 28 -4.62 20.78 3.29
N ILE A 29 -4.33 20.11 4.41
CA ILE A 29 -4.77 18.74 4.71
C ILE A 29 -5.62 18.77 5.96
N TYR A 30 -6.86 18.30 5.87
CA TYR A 30 -7.75 18.12 7.01
C TYR A 30 -7.84 16.66 7.37
N ILE A 31 -7.70 16.35 8.65
CA ILE A 31 -7.69 14.97 9.16
C ILE A 31 -8.71 14.80 10.29
N SER A 32 -9.37 13.65 10.33
CA SER A 32 -10.27 13.31 11.44
C SER A 32 -9.50 13.02 12.74
N ASN A 33 -10.16 13.17 13.87
CA ASN A 33 -9.55 12.99 15.21
C ASN A 33 -9.72 11.56 15.77
N ARG A 34 -9.90 10.53 14.94
CA ARG A 34 -10.21 9.19 15.45
C ARG A 34 -9.06 8.57 16.25
N ASN A 35 -7.82 8.72 15.79
CA ASN A 35 -6.61 8.35 16.55
C ASN A 35 -5.91 9.63 17.00
N ASN A 36 -6.16 10.04 18.23
CA ASN A 36 -5.65 11.29 18.76
C ASN A 36 -4.11 11.38 18.76
N LYS A 37 -3.41 10.27 19.02
CA LYS A 37 -1.93 10.22 18.99
C LYS A 37 -1.40 10.53 17.60
N ILE A 38 -1.89 9.83 16.59
CA ILE A 38 -1.46 10.02 15.19
C ILE A 38 -1.88 11.40 14.68
N SER A 39 -3.12 11.83 14.95
CA SER A 39 -3.62 13.13 14.51
C SER A 39 -2.78 14.29 15.07
N LYS A 40 -2.46 14.26 16.36
CA LYS A 40 -1.59 15.25 17.01
C LYS A 40 -0.17 15.20 16.45
N GLN A 41 0.39 14.02 16.20
CA GLN A 41 1.72 13.88 15.60
C GLN A 41 1.76 14.52 14.20
N LEU A 42 0.77 14.24 13.35
CA LEU A 42 0.69 14.79 12.01
C LEU A 42 0.48 16.31 12.01
N SER A 43 -0.42 16.83 12.84
CA SER A 43 -0.67 18.29 12.89
C SER A 43 0.55 19.07 13.39
N LYS A 44 1.36 18.49 14.28
CA LYS A 44 2.63 19.10 14.73
C LYS A 44 3.71 19.05 13.65
N SER A 45 3.70 18.02 12.77
CA SER A 45 4.73 17.86 11.74
C SER A 45 4.63 18.85 10.58
N ASN A 46 3.45 19.46 10.35
CA ASN A 46 3.28 20.42 9.25
C ASN A 46 2.12 21.39 9.51
N LYS A 47 2.37 22.68 9.47
CA LYS A 47 1.39 23.78 9.69
C LYS A 47 0.19 23.74 8.73
N LYS A 48 0.30 23.07 7.59
CA LYS A 48 -0.80 22.87 6.64
C LYS A 48 -1.74 21.73 7.02
N ILE A 49 -1.52 21.01 8.14
CA ILE A 49 -2.39 19.94 8.61
C ILE A 49 -3.26 20.44 9.76
N SER A 50 -4.56 20.29 9.64
CA SER A 50 -5.53 20.66 10.68
C SER A 50 -6.42 19.48 11.04
N ILE A 51 -6.61 19.29 12.35
CA ILE A 51 -7.51 18.28 12.90
C ILE A 51 -8.93 18.88 12.93
N ILE A 52 -9.90 18.13 12.41
CA ILE A 52 -11.33 18.48 12.47
C ILE A 52 -12.09 17.29 13.07
N LYS A 53 -12.89 17.54 14.10
CA LYS A 53 -13.68 16.49 14.76
C LYS A 53 -14.85 16.00 13.89
N ASP A 54 -15.47 16.90 13.16
CA ASP A 54 -16.64 16.62 12.32
C ASP A 54 -16.19 16.20 10.91
N ASN A 55 -16.51 14.97 10.54
CA ASN A 55 -16.17 14.42 9.21
C ASN A 55 -16.86 15.16 8.06
N GLN A 56 -18.09 15.68 8.27
CA GLN A 56 -18.78 16.42 7.22
C GLN A 56 -18.08 17.75 6.93
N LYS A 57 -17.60 18.45 7.94
CA LYS A 57 -16.80 19.68 7.76
C LYS A 57 -15.49 19.42 7.00
N ILE A 58 -14.87 18.24 7.18
CA ILE A 58 -13.70 17.84 6.37
C ILE A 58 -14.10 17.72 4.89
N ILE A 59 -15.19 17.02 4.60
CA ILE A 59 -15.68 16.81 3.22
C ILE A 59 -16.02 18.15 2.56
N ASP A 60 -16.75 19.01 3.26
CA ASP A 60 -17.18 20.31 2.72
C ASP A 60 -16.01 21.25 2.37
N ALA A 61 -14.91 21.13 3.11
CA ALA A 61 -13.70 21.93 2.92
C ALA A 61 -12.76 21.43 1.82
N CYS A 62 -12.96 20.19 1.29
CA CYS A 62 -11.98 19.52 0.42
C CYS A 62 -12.48 19.30 -1.00
N GLU A 63 -11.54 19.10 -1.92
CA GLU A 63 -11.80 18.59 -3.27
C GLU A 63 -11.48 17.08 -3.36
N TRP A 64 -10.48 16.64 -2.62
CA TRP A 64 -10.07 15.24 -2.55
C TRP A 64 -10.38 14.68 -1.16
N VAL A 65 -11.13 13.58 -1.13
CA VAL A 65 -11.55 12.92 0.11
C VAL A 65 -11.02 11.50 0.16
N PHE A 66 -10.19 11.22 1.15
CA PHE A 66 -9.63 9.88 1.39
C PHE A 66 -10.42 9.18 2.49
N LEU A 67 -11.03 8.05 2.14
CA LEU A 67 -11.78 7.20 3.07
C LEU A 67 -10.83 6.11 3.59
N ALA A 68 -10.26 6.32 4.77
CA ALA A 68 -9.23 5.48 5.40
C ALA A 68 -9.71 4.89 6.73
N ILE A 69 -10.92 4.43 6.76
CA ILE A 69 -11.61 3.83 7.92
C ILE A 69 -11.74 2.31 7.75
N THR A 70 -11.84 1.58 8.87
CA THR A 70 -12.04 0.13 8.83
C THR A 70 -13.39 -0.22 8.20
N PRO A 71 -13.52 -1.39 7.52
CA PRO A 71 -14.76 -1.75 6.82
C PRO A 71 -16.01 -1.75 7.70
N ALA A 72 -15.89 -2.27 8.93
CA ALA A 72 -17.02 -2.35 9.85
C ALA A 72 -17.63 -0.98 10.19
N VAL A 73 -16.76 0.03 10.38
CA VAL A 73 -17.18 1.40 10.70
C VAL A 73 -17.48 2.20 9.43
N GLY A 74 -16.79 1.87 8.33
CA GLY A 74 -16.87 2.58 7.06
C GLY A 74 -18.27 2.60 6.45
N LYS A 75 -18.95 1.46 6.45
CA LYS A 75 -20.31 1.34 5.91
C LYS A 75 -21.30 2.30 6.60
N LYS A 76 -21.20 2.44 7.92
CA LYS A 76 -22.05 3.36 8.68
C LYS A 76 -21.70 4.82 8.38
N ILE A 77 -20.44 5.19 8.56
CA ILE A 77 -19.97 6.57 8.40
C ILE A 77 -20.22 7.09 6.98
N ILE A 78 -19.89 6.33 5.93
CA ILE A 78 -20.02 6.80 4.55
C ILE A 78 -21.50 7.08 4.19
N LYS A 79 -22.45 6.33 4.71
CA LYS A 79 -23.88 6.54 4.47
C LYS A 79 -24.41 7.85 5.06
N GLU A 80 -23.83 8.30 6.15
CA GLU A 80 -24.21 9.53 6.87
C GLU A 80 -23.61 10.79 6.24
N LEU A 81 -22.53 10.63 5.44
CA LEU A 81 -21.79 11.75 4.86
C LEU A 81 -22.41 12.22 3.52
N LYS A 82 -22.48 13.52 3.36
CA LYS A 82 -22.98 14.17 2.15
C LYS A 82 -21.83 14.57 1.24
N PHE A 83 -21.68 13.85 0.13
CA PHE A 83 -20.68 14.14 -0.89
C PHE A 83 -21.24 15.08 -1.97
N LYS A 84 -20.34 15.73 -2.72
CA LYS A 84 -20.67 16.63 -3.83
C LYS A 84 -20.07 16.11 -5.13
N LYS A 85 -20.67 16.42 -6.27
CA LYS A 85 -20.21 15.99 -7.61
C LYS A 85 -18.75 16.38 -7.91
N LYS A 86 -18.28 17.49 -7.34
CA LYS A 86 -16.91 18.00 -7.50
C LYS A 86 -15.83 17.16 -6.81
N HIS A 87 -16.20 16.28 -5.87
CA HIS A 87 -15.22 15.52 -5.10
C HIS A 87 -14.54 14.44 -5.95
N THR A 88 -13.24 14.27 -5.69
CA THR A 88 -12.48 13.08 -6.06
C THR A 88 -12.35 12.23 -4.78
N ILE A 89 -13.03 11.09 -4.74
CA ILE A 89 -13.14 10.24 -3.54
C ILE A 89 -12.21 9.04 -3.72
N ILE A 90 -11.25 8.89 -2.81
CA ILE A 90 -10.29 7.79 -2.81
C ILE A 90 -10.61 6.89 -1.62
N SER A 91 -10.98 5.64 -1.89
CA SER A 91 -11.25 4.65 -0.85
C SER A 91 -10.06 3.73 -0.64
N PHE A 92 -9.51 3.72 0.58
CA PHE A 92 -8.51 2.75 1.03
C PHE A 92 -9.14 1.50 1.66
N ILE A 93 -10.47 1.39 1.61
CA ILE A 93 -11.20 0.29 2.21
C ILE A 93 -11.24 -0.89 1.23
N SER A 94 -10.44 -1.91 1.52
CA SER A 94 -10.24 -3.05 0.61
C SER A 94 -11.50 -3.89 0.37
N THR A 95 -12.36 -4.05 1.37
CA THR A 95 -13.51 -4.98 1.34
C THR A 95 -14.81 -4.36 0.85
N ILE A 96 -14.93 -3.01 0.78
CA ILE A 96 -16.13 -2.36 0.23
C ILE A 96 -15.99 -2.27 -1.30
N LYS A 97 -16.86 -2.95 -2.02
CA LYS A 97 -16.86 -2.98 -3.49
C LYS A 97 -17.32 -1.64 -4.08
N MET A 98 -16.94 -1.38 -5.31
CA MET A 98 -17.33 -0.15 -6.04
C MET A 98 -18.85 0.04 -6.09
N LYS A 99 -19.62 -1.04 -6.32
CA LYS A 99 -21.09 -1.01 -6.32
C LYS A 99 -21.65 -0.47 -4.98
N GLU A 100 -21.10 -0.92 -3.85
CA GLU A 100 -21.52 -0.46 -2.52
C GLU A 100 -21.09 0.99 -2.27
N LEU A 101 -19.86 1.38 -2.64
CA LEU A 101 -19.38 2.77 -2.51
C LEU A 101 -20.30 3.73 -3.28
N LYS A 102 -20.66 3.41 -4.52
CA LYS A 102 -21.60 4.22 -5.32
C LYS A 102 -22.97 4.33 -4.66
N LYS A 103 -23.48 3.23 -4.07
CA LYS A 103 -24.77 3.22 -3.34
C LYS A 103 -24.72 4.11 -2.09
N PHE A 104 -23.60 4.17 -1.39
CA PHE A 104 -23.48 4.99 -0.17
C PHE A 104 -23.23 6.46 -0.49
N ILE A 105 -22.43 6.75 -1.50
CA ILE A 105 -22.04 8.13 -1.86
C ILE A 105 -23.17 8.90 -2.56
N LYS A 106 -24.10 8.24 -3.25
CA LYS A 106 -25.34 8.78 -3.83
C LYS A 106 -25.20 9.96 -4.80
N VAL A 107 -23.99 10.36 -5.17
CA VAL A 107 -23.73 11.43 -6.13
C VAL A 107 -22.79 10.95 -7.24
N LYS A 108 -22.89 11.56 -8.43
CA LYS A 108 -22.02 11.25 -9.58
C LYS A 108 -20.64 11.91 -9.39
N ALA A 109 -19.89 11.48 -8.37
CA ALA A 109 -18.52 11.91 -8.10
C ALA A 109 -17.50 10.91 -8.70
N ALA A 110 -16.25 11.35 -8.85
CA ALA A 110 -15.15 10.45 -9.19
C ALA A 110 -14.80 9.60 -7.97
N ILE A 111 -15.00 8.29 -8.05
CA ILE A 111 -14.69 7.35 -6.96
C ILE A 111 -13.62 6.39 -7.47
N VAL A 112 -12.51 6.28 -6.73
CA VAL A 112 -11.41 5.36 -7.02
C VAL A 112 -11.04 4.62 -5.74
N ARG A 113 -10.90 3.30 -5.85
CA ARG A 113 -10.32 2.48 -4.79
C ARG A 113 -8.82 2.44 -4.98
N ALA A 114 -8.06 2.67 -3.93
CA ALA A 114 -6.60 2.60 -3.95
C ALA A 114 -6.11 1.90 -2.68
N ILE A 115 -5.18 0.96 -2.83
CA ILE A 115 -4.68 0.20 -1.67
C ILE A 115 -3.16 0.37 -1.57
N PRO A 116 -2.72 1.51 -1.04
CA PRO A 116 -1.31 1.74 -0.79
C PRO A 116 -0.81 0.89 0.39
N LEU A 117 0.49 0.59 0.38
CA LEU A 117 1.19 -0.04 1.49
C LEU A 117 1.97 1.00 2.31
N PRO A 118 2.34 0.72 3.58
CA PRO A 118 3.08 1.65 4.43
C PRO A 118 4.34 2.28 3.81
N PRO A 119 5.12 1.60 2.94
CA PRO A 119 6.26 2.20 2.25
C PRO A 119 5.93 3.41 1.37
N ILE A 120 4.65 3.74 1.15
CA ILE A 120 4.22 4.96 0.47
C ILE A 120 4.77 6.23 1.15
N SER A 121 5.05 6.18 2.45
CA SER A 121 5.72 7.26 3.18
C SER A 121 7.12 7.57 2.63
N LEU A 122 7.78 6.59 2.03
CA LEU A 122 9.07 6.69 1.36
C LEU A 122 8.93 6.99 -0.14
N LYS A 123 7.72 7.19 -0.64
CA LYS A 123 7.38 7.32 -2.07
C LYS A 123 7.78 6.06 -2.87
N LYS A 124 7.63 4.89 -2.27
CA LYS A 124 7.97 3.58 -2.83
C LYS A 124 6.78 2.62 -2.70
N GLY A 125 6.79 1.60 -3.54
CA GLY A 125 5.83 0.52 -3.52
C GLY A 125 4.66 0.68 -4.49
N PRO A 126 3.91 -0.42 -4.72
CA PRO A 126 2.79 -0.43 -5.65
C PRO A 126 1.55 0.22 -5.05
N ILE A 127 0.81 0.94 -5.88
CA ILE A 127 -0.48 1.54 -5.53
C ILE A 127 -1.50 1.08 -6.57
N PRO A 128 -2.14 -0.08 -6.36
CA PRO A 128 -3.20 -0.54 -7.24
C PRO A 128 -4.43 0.37 -7.13
N ILE A 129 -4.96 0.81 -8.27
CA ILE A 129 -6.16 1.66 -8.34
C ILE A 129 -7.25 1.04 -9.22
N TYR A 130 -8.50 1.16 -8.80
CA TYR A 130 -9.68 0.73 -9.55
C TYR A 130 -10.85 1.72 -9.35
N PRO A 131 -11.57 2.11 -10.42
CA PRO A 131 -11.22 1.93 -11.83
C PRO A 131 -10.02 2.80 -12.25
N PRO A 132 -9.47 2.60 -13.45
CA PRO A 132 -8.47 3.50 -14.03
C PRO A 132 -8.93 4.95 -14.01
N ASN A 133 -8.05 5.85 -13.58
CA ASN A 133 -8.35 7.29 -13.53
C ASN A 133 -7.06 8.11 -13.70
N LYS A 134 -6.93 8.82 -14.82
CA LYS A 134 -5.73 9.59 -15.18
C LYS A 134 -5.31 10.62 -14.10
N LYS A 135 -6.27 11.32 -13.49
CA LYS A 135 -6.02 12.34 -12.47
C LYS A 135 -5.46 11.69 -11.18
N VAL A 136 -6.07 10.57 -10.74
CA VAL A 136 -5.66 9.83 -9.56
C VAL A 136 -4.32 9.12 -9.79
N LYS A 137 -4.10 8.54 -10.98
CA LYS A 137 -2.81 7.96 -11.37
C LYS A 137 -1.68 9.00 -11.28
N ARG A 138 -1.88 10.20 -11.87
CA ARG A 138 -0.88 11.27 -11.79
C ARG A 138 -0.57 11.68 -10.36
N PHE A 139 -1.58 11.71 -9.49
CA PHE A 139 -1.39 12.00 -8.07
C PHE A 139 -0.53 10.94 -7.39
N PHE A 140 -0.90 9.66 -7.52
CA PHE A 140 -0.20 8.57 -6.86
C PHE A 140 1.18 8.25 -7.44
N ASN A 141 1.45 8.57 -8.69
CA ASN A 141 2.80 8.43 -9.28
C ASN A 141 3.86 9.33 -8.59
N ASN A 142 3.45 10.33 -7.80
CA ASN A 142 4.37 11.06 -6.93
C ASN A 142 4.66 10.34 -5.61
N LEU A 143 3.93 9.26 -5.32
CA LEU A 143 3.98 8.54 -4.04
C LEU A 143 4.42 7.08 -4.17
N GLY A 144 4.56 6.58 -5.39
CA GLY A 144 4.94 5.21 -5.69
C GLY A 144 4.55 4.81 -7.11
N THR A 145 4.51 3.52 -7.38
CA THR A 145 4.17 2.96 -8.70
C THR A 145 2.67 2.67 -8.78
N THR A 146 1.92 3.48 -9.54
CA THR A 146 0.48 3.25 -9.71
C THR A 146 0.22 2.11 -10.70
N VAL A 147 -0.57 1.11 -10.27
CA VAL A 147 -1.01 -0.02 -11.09
C VAL A 147 -2.52 0.10 -11.36
N GLU A 148 -2.91 0.30 -12.62
CA GLU A 148 -4.32 0.45 -13.00
C GLU A 148 -4.99 -0.92 -13.18
N ILE A 149 -6.04 -1.17 -12.41
CA ILE A 149 -6.84 -2.39 -12.48
C ILE A 149 -8.08 -2.12 -13.33
N LYS A 150 -8.25 -2.85 -14.44
CA LYS A 150 -9.40 -2.70 -15.34
C LYS A 150 -10.65 -3.46 -14.88
N ASN A 151 -10.47 -4.53 -14.12
CA ASN A 151 -11.56 -5.36 -13.60
C ASN A 151 -11.49 -5.46 -12.08
N GLU A 152 -12.56 -5.09 -11.38
CA GLU A 152 -12.61 -5.10 -9.91
C GLU A 152 -12.35 -6.49 -9.31
N ALA A 153 -12.77 -7.56 -9.98
CA ALA A 153 -12.54 -8.93 -9.51
C ALA A 153 -11.05 -9.25 -9.33
N LEU A 154 -10.19 -8.65 -10.16
CA LEU A 154 -8.73 -8.82 -10.07
C LEU A 154 -8.11 -8.09 -8.87
N SER A 155 -8.81 -7.14 -8.26
CA SER A 155 -8.29 -6.38 -7.11
C SER A 155 -7.88 -7.28 -5.96
N LEU A 156 -8.62 -8.36 -5.71
CA LEU A 156 -8.31 -9.30 -4.63
C LEU A 156 -6.95 -10.01 -4.82
N ASN A 157 -6.54 -10.23 -6.07
CA ASN A 157 -5.26 -10.86 -6.38
C ASN A 157 -4.09 -9.94 -5.97
N PHE A 158 -4.19 -8.63 -6.27
CA PHE A 158 -3.20 -7.65 -5.85
C PHE A 158 -3.13 -7.52 -4.31
N TRP A 159 -4.28 -7.56 -3.63
CA TRP A 159 -4.30 -7.52 -2.16
C TRP A 159 -3.76 -8.80 -1.54
N THR A 160 -3.99 -9.93 -2.18
CA THR A 160 -3.40 -11.20 -1.79
C THR A 160 -1.87 -11.12 -1.82
N THR A 161 -1.29 -10.65 -2.93
CA THR A 161 0.17 -10.51 -3.01
C THR A 161 0.74 -9.47 -2.05
N SER A 162 -0.05 -8.43 -1.71
CA SER A 162 0.35 -7.46 -0.67
C SER A 162 0.50 -8.07 0.73
N SER A 163 -0.11 -9.23 1.01
CA SER A 163 0.09 -9.95 2.28
C SER A 163 1.48 -10.57 2.42
N MET A 164 2.28 -10.58 1.35
CA MET A 164 3.68 -11.05 1.38
C MET A 164 4.63 -10.07 2.08
N MET A 165 4.15 -8.94 2.59
CA MET A 165 5.00 -7.98 3.30
C MET A 165 5.64 -8.59 4.56
N ALA A 166 4.86 -9.26 5.41
CA ALA A 166 5.41 -9.89 6.62
C ALA A 166 6.31 -11.11 6.29
N PRO A 167 5.93 -12.03 5.40
CA PRO A 167 6.84 -13.08 4.92
C PRO A 167 8.16 -12.56 4.35
N PHE A 168 8.15 -11.44 3.64
CA PHE A 168 9.37 -10.79 3.18
C PHE A 168 10.28 -10.37 4.35
N TYR A 169 9.73 -9.73 5.39
CA TYR A 169 10.51 -9.39 6.59
C TYR A 169 11.01 -10.63 7.33
N GLU A 170 10.25 -11.72 7.33
CA GLU A 170 10.69 -13.00 7.92
C GLU A 170 11.90 -13.58 7.18
N ILE A 171 11.95 -13.49 5.86
CA ILE A 171 13.13 -13.87 5.07
C ILE A 171 14.36 -13.06 5.51
N LEU A 172 14.23 -11.73 5.60
CA LEU A 172 15.33 -10.86 6.04
C LEU A 172 15.79 -11.22 7.46
N TYR A 173 14.84 -11.44 8.35
CA TYR A 173 15.13 -11.85 9.72
C TYR A 173 15.86 -13.19 9.77
N THR A 174 15.35 -14.21 9.10
CA THR A 174 15.91 -15.56 9.06
C THR A 174 17.37 -15.55 8.58
N LEU A 175 17.65 -14.86 7.47
CA LEU A 175 19.01 -14.76 6.94
C LEU A 175 19.93 -13.95 7.86
N SER A 176 19.41 -12.90 8.49
CA SER A 176 20.17 -12.15 9.48
C SER A 176 20.54 -13.01 10.70
N GLN A 177 19.60 -13.83 11.20
CA GLN A 177 19.87 -14.75 12.30
C GLN A 177 20.91 -15.83 11.94
N TRP A 178 20.88 -16.30 10.69
CA TRP A 178 21.90 -17.24 10.21
C TRP A 178 23.31 -16.63 10.26
N LEU A 179 23.49 -15.38 9.79
CA LEU A 179 24.76 -14.66 9.87
C LEU A 179 25.22 -14.47 11.33
N ILE A 180 24.30 -14.11 12.23
CA ILE A 180 24.60 -13.92 13.65
C ILE A 180 25.09 -15.25 14.28
N LYS A 181 24.42 -16.37 13.98
CA LYS A 181 24.87 -17.71 14.42
C LYS A 181 26.24 -18.11 13.87
N LYS A 182 26.68 -17.50 12.76
CA LYS A 182 28.02 -17.68 12.17
C LYS A 182 29.05 -16.67 12.69
N GLY A 183 28.73 -15.91 13.76
CA GLY A 183 29.67 -14.99 14.41
C GLY A 183 29.62 -13.55 13.91
N VAL A 184 28.74 -13.21 12.97
CA VAL A 184 28.62 -11.83 12.50
C VAL A 184 27.87 -10.98 13.54
N LYS A 185 28.36 -9.79 13.86
CA LYS A 185 27.68 -8.84 14.76
C LYS A 185 26.29 -8.51 14.24
N LYS A 186 25.29 -8.45 15.14
CA LYS A 186 23.86 -8.23 14.81
C LYS A 186 23.62 -7.04 13.87
N GLU A 187 24.20 -5.89 14.17
CA GLU A 187 24.05 -4.68 13.35
C GLU A 187 24.57 -4.87 11.92
N SER A 188 25.76 -5.49 11.78
CA SER A 188 26.37 -5.77 10.48
C SER A 188 25.54 -6.77 9.68
N ALA A 189 25.04 -7.84 10.32
CA ALA A 189 24.19 -8.83 9.70
C ALA A 189 22.89 -8.20 9.16
N GLN A 190 22.18 -7.42 9.99
CA GLN A 190 20.94 -6.77 9.58
C GLN A 190 21.17 -5.72 8.47
N LYS A 191 22.22 -4.91 8.59
CA LYS A 191 22.60 -3.91 7.60
C LYS A 191 22.92 -4.56 6.25
N TYR A 192 23.72 -5.64 6.27
CA TYR A 192 24.09 -6.37 5.05
C TYR A 192 22.85 -6.95 4.35
N ILE A 193 22.01 -7.71 5.08
CA ILE A 193 20.84 -8.36 4.50
C ILE A 193 19.83 -7.33 3.97
N THR A 194 19.54 -6.28 4.72
CA THR A 194 18.61 -5.24 4.24
C THR A 194 19.14 -4.51 3.01
N SER A 195 20.43 -4.19 2.96
CA SER A 195 21.08 -3.56 1.81
C SER A 195 21.07 -4.46 0.58
N LEU A 196 21.36 -5.75 0.75
CA LEU A 196 21.30 -6.75 -0.32
C LEU A 196 19.91 -6.80 -0.97
N PHE A 197 18.85 -6.92 -0.18
CA PHE A 197 17.50 -7.01 -0.71
C PHE A 197 16.99 -5.69 -1.31
N VAL A 198 17.46 -4.54 -0.82
CA VAL A 198 17.20 -3.25 -1.49
C VAL A 198 17.83 -3.24 -2.88
N ALA A 199 19.10 -3.60 -3.01
CA ALA A 199 19.80 -3.64 -4.28
C ALA A 199 19.14 -4.61 -5.29
N LEU A 200 18.81 -5.82 -4.86
CA LEU A 200 18.14 -6.82 -5.69
C LEU A 200 16.74 -6.37 -6.12
N SER A 201 16.00 -5.71 -5.23
CA SER A 201 14.67 -5.18 -5.55
C SER A 201 14.74 -4.03 -6.56
N GLU A 202 15.70 -3.12 -6.43
CA GLU A 202 15.91 -2.02 -7.38
C GLU A 202 16.38 -2.54 -8.73
N ASP A 203 17.32 -3.49 -8.76
CA ASP A 203 17.78 -4.12 -10.01
C ASP A 203 16.64 -4.83 -10.73
N SER A 204 15.84 -5.63 -10.02
CA SER A 204 14.68 -6.31 -10.58
C SER A 204 13.61 -5.34 -11.06
N PHE A 205 13.36 -4.24 -10.35
CA PHE A 205 12.40 -3.21 -10.77
C PHE A 205 12.82 -2.54 -12.08
N ASN A 206 14.09 -2.26 -12.25
CA ASN A 206 14.64 -1.66 -13.48
C ASN A 206 14.67 -2.63 -14.66
N LYS A 207 14.79 -3.94 -14.40
CA LYS A 207 14.86 -5.02 -15.43
C LYS A 207 13.55 -5.81 -15.56
N SER A 208 12.45 -5.36 -15.02
CA SER A 208 11.22 -6.12 -14.74
C SER A 208 10.42 -6.59 -15.95
N SER A 209 10.87 -6.41 -17.18
CA SER A 209 10.18 -6.89 -18.38
C SER A 209 10.04 -8.42 -18.44
N ASP A 210 10.99 -9.17 -17.85
CA ASP A 210 10.97 -10.64 -17.75
C ASP A 210 11.73 -11.14 -16.52
N LEU A 211 10.99 -11.35 -15.41
CA LEU A 211 11.56 -11.90 -14.18
C LEU A 211 12.12 -13.31 -14.32
N LYS A 212 11.57 -14.14 -15.24
CA LYS A 212 12.09 -15.49 -15.51
C LYS A 212 13.46 -15.42 -16.13
N LYS A 213 13.66 -14.50 -17.07
CA LYS A 213 14.96 -14.23 -17.69
C LYS A 213 15.97 -13.75 -16.64
N LEU A 214 15.57 -12.83 -15.76
CA LEU A 214 16.43 -12.34 -14.67
C LEU A 214 16.90 -13.48 -13.75
N VAL A 215 15.99 -14.39 -13.37
CA VAL A 215 16.35 -15.59 -12.58
C VAL A 215 17.40 -16.43 -13.30
N LYS A 216 17.26 -16.64 -14.63
CA LYS A 216 18.21 -17.44 -15.43
C LYS A 216 19.57 -16.74 -15.51
N GLU A 217 19.60 -15.47 -15.81
CA GLU A 217 20.83 -14.68 -16.01
C GLU A 217 21.60 -14.47 -14.70
N SER A 218 20.93 -14.51 -13.54
CA SER A 218 21.57 -14.42 -12.22
C SER A 218 22.26 -15.72 -11.77
N GLN A 219 22.18 -16.79 -12.57
CA GLN A 219 22.77 -18.09 -12.23
C GLN A 219 23.98 -18.40 -13.12
N THR A 220 25.13 -18.55 -12.49
CA THR A 220 26.32 -19.11 -13.14
C THR A 220 26.26 -20.64 -13.07
N PRO A 221 26.55 -21.38 -14.12
CA PRO A 221 26.60 -22.84 -14.07
C PRO A 221 27.48 -23.35 -12.94
N LYS A 222 26.95 -24.25 -12.10
CA LYS A 222 27.60 -24.78 -10.87
C LYS A 222 27.91 -23.71 -9.81
N GLY A 223 27.36 -22.50 -9.95
CA GLY A 223 27.55 -21.40 -8.99
C GLY A 223 26.60 -21.47 -7.80
N LEU A 224 26.86 -20.64 -6.79
CA LEU A 224 26.09 -20.59 -5.54
C LEU A 224 24.62 -20.20 -5.75
N ASN A 225 24.35 -19.30 -6.68
CA ASN A 225 22.98 -18.89 -6.99
C ASN A 225 22.17 -20.03 -7.64
N GLU A 226 22.78 -20.81 -8.53
CA GLU A 226 22.15 -21.99 -9.14
C GLU A 226 21.85 -23.04 -8.06
N GLN A 227 22.81 -23.33 -7.18
CA GLN A 227 22.65 -24.24 -6.05
C GLN A 227 21.47 -23.81 -5.17
N SER A 228 21.44 -22.54 -4.73
CA SER A 228 20.40 -22.01 -3.86
C SER A 228 18.99 -22.12 -4.49
N VAL A 229 18.87 -21.80 -5.77
CA VAL A 229 17.58 -21.94 -6.50
C VAL A 229 17.12 -23.39 -6.57
N LYS A 230 18.04 -24.32 -6.87
CA LYS A 230 17.73 -25.76 -6.96
C LYS A 230 17.30 -26.33 -5.61
N GLU A 231 18.01 -25.99 -4.53
CA GLU A 231 17.69 -26.45 -3.18
C GLU A 231 16.34 -25.92 -2.71
N LEU A 232 16.07 -24.61 -2.85
CA LEU A 232 14.78 -24.02 -2.47
C LEU A 232 13.61 -24.59 -3.29
N ARG A 233 13.84 -24.94 -4.57
CA ARG A 233 12.84 -25.63 -5.39
C ARG A 233 12.57 -27.05 -4.85
N LYS A 234 13.63 -27.81 -4.53
CA LYS A 234 13.52 -29.15 -3.93
C LYS A 234 12.77 -29.14 -2.60
N LEU A 235 13.04 -28.14 -1.76
CA LEU A 235 12.33 -27.92 -0.49
C LEU A 235 10.88 -27.44 -0.67
N GLY A 236 10.46 -27.09 -1.87
CA GLY A 236 9.09 -26.66 -2.16
C GLY A 236 8.80 -25.19 -1.83
N PHE A 237 9.81 -24.38 -1.51
CA PHE A 237 9.63 -22.99 -1.08
C PHE A 237 8.77 -22.18 -2.05
N TYR A 238 9.08 -22.19 -3.33
CA TYR A 238 8.34 -21.40 -4.34
C TYR A 238 6.91 -21.94 -4.58
N ARG A 239 6.73 -23.27 -4.47
CA ARG A 239 5.41 -23.90 -4.53
C ARG A 239 4.53 -23.46 -3.36
N ASP A 240 5.10 -23.41 -2.18
CA ASP A 240 4.35 -23.12 -0.95
C ASP A 240 4.04 -21.59 -0.82
N LEU A 241 4.83 -20.72 -1.45
CA LEU A 241 4.43 -19.32 -1.65
C LEU A 241 3.11 -19.20 -2.43
N ASN A 242 2.96 -19.96 -3.54
CA ASN A 242 1.74 -19.98 -4.33
C ASN A 242 0.56 -20.56 -3.53
N LYS A 243 0.76 -21.65 -2.79
CA LYS A 243 -0.28 -22.23 -1.92
C LYS A 243 -0.74 -21.24 -0.85
N THR A 244 0.20 -20.50 -0.26
CA THR A 244 -0.09 -19.46 0.73
C THR A 244 -0.91 -18.33 0.11
N ALA A 245 -0.53 -17.85 -1.07
CA ALA A 245 -1.29 -16.84 -1.80
C ALA A 245 -2.73 -17.31 -2.08
N GLU A 246 -2.93 -18.55 -2.57
CA GLU A 246 -4.26 -19.14 -2.79
C GLU A 246 -5.08 -19.23 -1.49
N SER A 247 -4.46 -19.57 -0.38
CA SER A 247 -5.12 -19.63 0.94
C SER A 247 -5.62 -18.24 1.37
N VAL A 248 -4.76 -17.23 1.26
CA VAL A 248 -5.13 -15.83 1.56
C VAL A 248 -6.24 -15.33 0.62
N LEU A 249 -6.17 -15.65 -0.67
CA LEU A 249 -7.21 -15.30 -1.63
C LEU A 249 -8.57 -15.92 -1.27
N ARG A 250 -8.59 -17.20 -0.89
CA ARG A 250 -9.82 -17.87 -0.41
C ARG A 250 -10.41 -17.15 0.81
N ARG A 251 -9.56 -16.75 1.78
CA ARG A 251 -10.00 -15.99 2.96
C ARG A 251 -10.62 -14.64 2.55
N LEU A 252 -9.97 -13.91 1.64
CA LEU A 252 -10.49 -12.62 1.15
C LEU A 252 -11.81 -12.75 0.39
N LYS A 253 -12.00 -13.85 -0.36
CA LYS A 253 -13.26 -14.14 -1.05
C LYS A 253 -14.40 -14.47 -0.07
N LYS A 254 -14.11 -15.11 1.06
CA LYS A 254 -15.09 -15.45 2.12
C LYS A 254 -15.44 -14.28 3.03
N ALA A 255 -14.57 -13.30 3.18
CA ALA A 255 -14.80 -12.10 3.98
C ALA A 255 -15.72 -11.09 3.27
N LYS A 256 -16.91 -11.56 2.86
CA LYS A 256 -17.97 -10.75 2.21
C LYS A 256 -18.90 -10.12 3.22
#